data_7314c5202f651d5716551b96110197aa
#
_entry.id   7314c5202f651d5716551b96110197aa
#
_cell.length_a   1.000
_cell.length_b   1.000
_cell.length_c   1.000
_cell.angle_alpha   90.00
_cell.angle_beta   90.00
_cell.angle_gamma   90.00
#
_symmetry.space_group_name_H-M   'P 1'
#
loop_
_entity.id
_entity.type
_entity.pdbx_description
1 polymer ?
#
loop_
_entity_poly.entity_id
_entity_poly.type
_entity_poly.pdbx_seq_one_letter_code
_entity_poly.pdbx_strand_id
1 'polypeptide(L)'
;MRLSRGRRRASLAIGSASWSGWTSVPQRHARDVRRHMLARMTSEPEQQIGVGTQDAFQRLWTPHRMAYIQGENKPSGPGAADGCPFCTIPAKSDEDGLVIARGEHVYAVLNLYPYNGGHLMIVPFRHVADYTELDAPETAELAELTKHAMTALRTASGAHGFNIGMNQGTVAGAGIAAHLHQHVVPRWGGDTNFMPVVGHTKVLPQLLADTRAMLADAWPSQ
;
A
#
# COMPACT_ATOMS: atom_id res chain seq x y z
N MET A 1 -31.32 -55.89 -30.69
CA MET A 1 -31.64 -55.75 -29.27
C MET A 1 -31.27 -54.38 -28.78
N ARG A 2 -32.29 -53.45 -28.70
CA ARG A 2 -32.13 -52.06 -28.34
C ARG A 2 -32.35 -51.91 -26.83
N LEU A 3 -31.39 -51.30 -26.12
CA LEU A 3 -31.58 -50.83 -24.75
C LEU A 3 -31.38 -49.31 -24.68
N SER A 4 -32.50 -48.61 -24.58
CA SER A 4 -32.61 -47.20 -24.30
C SER A 4 -32.37 -46.95 -22.80
N ARG A 5 -31.40 -46.10 -22.47
CA ARG A 5 -31.26 -45.54 -21.10
C ARG A 5 -31.71 -44.11 -21.11
N GLY A 6 -32.88 -43.87 -20.54
CA GLY A 6 -33.41 -42.53 -20.26
C GLY A 6 -32.58 -41.78 -19.24
N ARG A 7 -32.20 -40.57 -19.56
CA ARG A 7 -31.61 -39.60 -18.61
C ARG A 7 -32.76 -38.88 -17.91
N ARG A 8 -32.90 -39.10 -16.61
CA ARG A 8 -33.75 -38.30 -15.75
C ARG A 8 -33.05 -36.95 -15.49
N ARG A 9 -33.67 -35.85 -15.92
CA ARG A 9 -33.26 -34.49 -15.49
C ARG A 9 -33.79 -34.26 -14.07
N ALA A 10 -32.92 -34.03 -13.11
CA ALA A 10 -33.31 -33.51 -11.81
C ALA A 10 -33.41 -31.98 -11.89
N SER A 11 -34.63 -31.45 -11.78
CA SER A 11 -34.89 -30.03 -11.58
C SER A 11 -34.57 -29.67 -10.14
N LEU A 12 -33.56 -28.87 -9.94
CA LEU A 12 -33.30 -28.19 -8.67
C LEU A 12 -34.25 -26.99 -8.56
N ALA A 13 -35.26 -27.08 -7.73
CA ALA A 13 -36.08 -25.96 -7.33
C ALA A 13 -35.25 -25.00 -6.44
N ILE A 14 -34.99 -23.80 -6.94
CA ILE A 14 -34.41 -22.72 -6.16
C ILE A 14 -35.52 -22.16 -5.29
N GLY A 15 -35.50 -22.49 -4.02
CA GLY A 15 -36.38 -21.91 -3.01
C GLY A 15 -36.04 -20.43 -2.79
N SER A 16 -36.99 -19.56 -3.11
CA SER A 16 -36.94 -18.14 -2.77
C SER A 16 -37.08 -17.97 -1.25
N ALA A 17 -35.98 -17.78 -0.53
CA ALA A 17 -36.03 -17.36 0.85
C ALA A 17 -36.39 -15.87 0.91
N SER A 18 -37.64 -15.57 1.30
CA SER A 18 -38.10 -14.23 1.61
C SER A 18 -37.47 -13.75 2.91
N TRP A 19 -36.59 -12.74 2.83
CA TRP A 19 -36.07 -12.02 3.98
C TRP A 19 -37.13 -11.04 4.51
N SER A 20 -38.06 -11.48 5.35
CA SER A 20 -38.98 -10.64 6.10
C SER A 20 -38.58 -10.66 7.58
N GLY A 21 -37.71 -9.75 7.98
CA GLY A 21 -37.25 -9.67 9.37
C GLY A 21 -36.43 -8.45 9.71
N TRP A 22 -36.60 -7.33 9.01
CA TRP A 22 -36.14 -6.04 9.50
C TRP A 22 -37.27 -5.38 10.28
N THR A 23 -37.31 -5.60 11.59
CA THR A 23 -38.13 -4.81 12.47
C THR A 23 -37.63 -3.37 12.43
N SER A 24 -38.52 -2.49 12.02
CA SER A 24 -38.31 -1.03 11.97
C SER A 24 -37.78 -0.51 13.30
N VAL A 25 -36.58 0.06 13.30
CA VAL A 25 -36.05 0.88 14.42
C VAL A 25 -37.06 2.00 14.69
N PRO A 26 -37.55 2.19 15.92
CA PRO A 26 -38.53 3.23 16.22
C PRO A 26 -38.03 4.60 15.79
N GLN A 27 -38.79 5.30 14.97
CA GLN A 27 -38.45 6.64 14.45
C GLN A 27 -38.14 7.69 15.53
N ARG A 28 -38.49 7.44 16.78
CA ARG A 28 -38.15 8.29 17.93
C ARG A 28 -36.64 8.30 18.22
N HIS A 29 -35.97 7.16 18.12
CA HIS A 29 -34.51 7.07 18.38
C HIS A 29 -33.69 7.78 17.30
N ALA A 30 -34.11 7.70 16.04
CA ALA A 30 -33.41 8.38 14.93
C ALA A 30 -33.51 9.92 15.02
N ARG A 31 -34.60 10.46 15.56
CA ARG A 31 -34.76 11.92 15.78
C ARG A 31 -33.93 12.42 16.94
N ASP A 32 -33.79 11.65 17.99
CA ASP A 32 -32.97 12.01 19.17
C ASP A 32 -31.48 11.98 18.86
N VAL A 33 -30.99 10.99 18.13
CA VAL A 33 -29.60 10.92 17.69
C VAL A 33 -29.26 12.09 16.74
N ARG A 34 -30.18 12.43 15.83
CA ARG A 34 -30.00 13.57 14.93
C ARG A 34 -30.00 14.91 15.65
N ARG A 35 -30.84 15.07 16.67
CA ARG A 35 -30.91 16.28 17.50
C ARG A 35 -29.65 16.45 18.37
N HIS A 36 -29.12 15.36 18.93
CA HIS A 36 -27.85 15.36 19.66
C HIS A 36 -26.65 15.63 18.77
N MET A 37 -26.65 15.11 17.54
CA MET A 37 -25.58 15.38 16.57
C MET A 37 -25.61 16.84 16.08
N LEU A 38 -26.78 17.38 15.76
CA LEU A 38 -26.95 18.78 15.35
C LEU A 38 -26.68 19.78 16.50
N ALA A 39 -27.04 19.44 17.74
CA ALA A 39 -26.74 20.29 18.90
C ALA A 39 -25.25 20.35 19.24
N ARG A 40 -24.49 19.29 18.93
CA ARG A 40 -23.02 19.33 19.05
C ARG A 40 -22.34 20.13 17.92
N MET A 41 -23.00 20.29 16.78
CA MET A 41 -22.43 21.05 15.65
C MET A 41 -22.66 22.57 15.76
N THR A 42 -23.52 23.03 16.68
CA THR A 42 -23.90 24.46 16.77
C THR A 42 -23.41 25.17 18.03
N SER A 43 -22.65 24.50 18.92
CA SER A 43 -22.27 25.07 20.21
C SER A 43 -20.78 25.15 20.53
N GLU A 44 -19.88 24.76 19.60
CA GLU A 44 -18.46 25.01 19.81
C GLU A 44 -17.98 26.12 18.86
N PRO A 45 -17.25 27.14 19.38
CA PRO A 45 -16.58 28.08 18.51
C PRO A 45 -15.58 27.31 17.62
N GLU A 46 -15.56 27.68 16.36
CA GLU A 46 -14.61 27.17 15.36
C GLU A 46 -13.18 27.37 15.89
N GLN A 47 -12.67 26.37 16.62
CA GLN A 47 -11.27 26.35 17.03
C GLN A 47 -10.46 26.19 15.75
N GLN A 48 -9.73 27.22 15.39
CA GLN A 48 -8.68 27.12 14.39
C GLN A 48 -7.80 25.94 14.76
N ILE A 49 -7.86 24.86 13.95
CA ILE A 49 -6.99 23.70 14.09
C ILE A 49 -5.59 24.15 13.68
N GLY A 50 -4.86 24.72 14.65
CA GLY A 50 -3.46 25.08 14.51
C GLY A 50 -2.55 23.90 14.82
N VAL A 51 -1.28 24.01 14.44
CA VAL A 51 -0.22 23.09 14.83
C VAL A 51 -0.22 22.94 16.35
N GLY A 52 -0.59 21.75 16.86
CA GLY A 52 -0.61 21.46 18.30
C GLY A 52 -1.99 21.21 18.93
N THR A 53 -3.11 21.40 18.21
CA THR A 53 -4.43 20.99 18.71
C THR A 53 -4.62 19.47 18.64
N GLN A 54 -5.09 18.87 19.75
CA GLN A 54 -5.46 17.45 19.77
C GLN A 54 -6.72 17.23 18.93
N ASP A 55 -6.57 16.42 17.88
CA ASP A 55 -7.72 15.86 17.16
C ASP A 55 -8.05 14.45 17.69
N ALA A 56 -9.13 13.84 17.17
CA ALA A 56 -9.57 12.50 17.57
C ALA A 56 -8.66 11.37 17.05
N PHE A 57 -7.61 11.68 16.32
CA PHE A 57 -6.71 10.68 15.74
C PHE A 57 -5.49 10.43 16.63
N GLN A 58 -5.25 9.18 16.95
CA GLN A 58 -3.98 8.77 17.55
C GLN A 58 -2.87 8.83 16.49
N ARG A 59 -1.86 9.67 16.71
CA ARG A 59 -0.72 9.79 15.81
C ARG A 59 0.40 8.87 16.25
N LEU A 60 0.84 7.99 15.36
CA LEU A 60 2.06 7.24 15.54
C LEU A 60 3.25 8.13 15.16
N TRP A 61 3.99 8.60 16.15
CA TRP A 61 5.19 9.40 15.95
C TRP A 61 6.32 8.50 15.44
N THR A 62 6.90 8.86 14.29
CA THR A 62 8.04 8.16 13.70
C THR A 62 9.22 9.12 13.54
N PRO A 63 9.90 9.53 14.66
CA PRO A 63 10.95 10.54 14.65
C PRO A 63 12.14 10.16 13.75
N HIS A 64 12.40 8.87 13.56
CA HIS A 64 13.43 8.38 12.62
C HIS A 64 13.13 8.73 11.15
N ARG A 65 11.88 9.06 10.79
CA ARG A 65 11.54 9.57 9.47
C ARG A 65 11.78 11.07 9.34
N MET A 66 11.97 11.80 10.44
CA MET A 66 12.18 13.26 10.39
C MET A 66 13.46 13.62 9.65
N ALA A 67 14.56 12.92 9.88
CA ALA A 67 15.80 13.13 9.14
C ALA A 67 15.60 12.93 7.63
N TYR A 68 14.79 11.93 7.24
CA TYR A 68 14.42 11.67 5.87
C TYR A 68 13.43 12.73 5.32
N ILE A 69 12.47 13.18 6.13
CA ILE A 69 11.46 14.20 5.75
C ILE A 69 12.12 15.60 5.66
N GLN A 70 13.05 15.92 6.56
CA GLN A 70 13.76 17.19 6.58
C GLN A 70 14.79 17.35 5.47
N GLY A 71 15.06 16.25 4.71
CA GLY A 71 15.62 16.38 3.37
C GLY A 71 17.07 16.76 3.27
N GLU A 72 17.90 16.40 4.22
CA GLU A 72 19.35 16.37 3.99
C GLU A 72 19.61 15.33 2.88
N ASN A 73 19.87 15.80 1.66
CA ASN A 73 20.11 15.03 0.43
C ASN A 73 18.87 14.62 -0.40
N LYS A 74 17.75 15.34 -0.36
CA LYS A 74 16.67 15.13 -1.32
C LYS A 74 16.93 15.90 -2.63
N PRO A 75 16.73 15.28 -3.80
CA PRO A 75 16.67 16.02 -5.05
C PRO A 75 15.53 17.04 -4.99
N SER A 76 15.82 18.31 -5.13
CA SER A 76 14.83 19.37 -5.09
C SER A 76 14.60 19.92 -6.51
N GLY A 77 13.36 19.78 -6.97
CA GLY A 77 12.87 20.42 -8.19
C GLY A 77 12.12 19.45 -9.11
N PRO A 78 11.04 19.89 -9.76
CA PRO A 78 10.39 19.13 -10.82
C PRO A 78 11.32 19.03 -12.01
N GLY A 79 11.59 17.82 -12.49
CA GLY A 79 12.37 17.54 -13.70
C GLY A 79 13.87 17.29 -13.53
N ALA A 80 14.42 17.31 -12.31
CA ALA A 80 15.82 16.99 -12.10
C ALA A 80 16.01 15.47 -11.96
N ALA A 81 16.29 14.77 -13.07
CA ALA A 81 16.74 13.38 -13.06
C ALA A 81 18.11 13.25 -12.34
N ASP A 82 18.93 14.30 -12.43
CA ASP A 82 20.23 14.39 -11.77
C ASP A 82 20.04 14.41 -10.23
N GLY A 83 20.59 13.39 -9.56
CA GLY A 83 20.48 13.22 -8.13
C GLY A 83 19.21 12.48 -7.66
N CYS A 84 18.29 12.10 -8.56
CA CYS A 84 17.14 11.26 -8.19
C CYS A 84 17.59 9.83 -7.91
N PRO A 85 17.38 9.27 -6.69
CA PRO A 85 17.82 7.92 -6.38
C PRO A 85 17.15 6.88 -7.28
N PHE A 86 15.88 7.06 -7.65
CA PHE A 86 15.18 6.13 -8.54
C PHE A 86 15.69 6.16 -9.99
N CYS A 87 16.28 7.25 -10.44
CA CYS A 87 16.96 7.32 -11.75
C CYS A 87 18.36 6.70 -11.71
N THR A 88 19.02 6.70 -10.55
CA THR A 88 20.38 6.15 -10.41
C THR A 88 20.42 4.66 -10.08
N ILE A 89 19.40 4.12 -9.44
CA ILE A 89 19.29 2.70 -9.09
C ILE A 89 19.44 1.78 -10.32
N PRO A 90 18.77 2.01 -11.47
CA PRO A 90 18.87 1.14 -12.62
C PRO A 90 20.27 0.99 -13.23
N ALA A 91 21.17 1.93 -12.97
CA ALA A 91 22.56 1.88 -13.44
C ALA A 91 23.48 1.02 -12.54
N LYS A 92 23.00 0.58 -11.37
CA LYS A 92 23.72 -0.28 -10.44
C LYS A 92 23.48 -1.75 -10.77
N SER A 93 24.28 -2.64 -10.17
CA SER A 93 23.92 -4.07 -10.09
C SER A 93 22.61 -4.24 -9.33
N ASP A 94 21.90 -5.34 -9.54
CA ASP A 94 20.65 -5.62 -8.83
C ASP A 94 20.88 -5.75 -7.32
N GLU A 95 22.03 -6.26 -6.91
CA GLU A 95 22.46 -6.39 -5.53
C GLU A 95 22.68 -5.03 -4.87
N ASP A 96 23.49 -4.16 -5.49
CA ASP A 96 23.81 -2.84 -4.95
C ASP A 96 22.63 -1.87 -5.01
N GLY A 97 21.77 -2.03 -6.01
CA GLY A 97 20.54 -1.25 -6.19
C GLY A 97 19.36 -1.77 -5.37
N LEU A 98 19.49 -2.96 -4.74
CA LEU A 98 18.40 -3.69 -4.11
C LEU A 98 17.23 -3.96 -5.07
N VAL A 99 17.52 -4.11 -6.36
CA VAL A 99 16.54 -4.41 -7.41
C VAL A 99 16.16 -5.88 -7.33
N ILE A 100 14.87 -6.17 -7.33
CA ILE A 100 14.31 -7.52 -7.28
C ILE A 100 14.04 -8.04 -8.69
N ALA A 101 13.45 -7.20 -9.53
CA ALA A 101 13.11 -7.53 -10.92
C ALA A 101 13.06 -6.27 -11.78
N ARG A 102 13.28 -6.45 -13.08
CA ARG A 102 13.22 -5.39 -14.10
C ARG A 102 12.20 -5.78 -15.15
N GLY A 103 11.27 -4.88 -15.44
CA GLY A 103 10.42 -4.95 -16.62
C GLY A 103 10.99 -4.13 -17.77
N GLU A 104 10.16 -3.81 -18.73
CA GLU A 104 10.50 -2.94 -19.86
C GLU A 104 10.36 -1.46 -19.51
N HIS A 105 9.32 -1.11 -18.75
CA HIS A 105 8.95 0.27 -18.39
C HIS A 105 9.11 0.59 -16.91
N VAL A 106 9.04 -0.43 -16.04
CA VAL A 106 9.13 -0.27 -14.60
C VAL A 106 10.04 -1.33 -13.98
N TYR A 107 10.48 -1.11 -12.74
CA TYR A 107 11.27 -2.09 -11.99
C TYR A 107 10.78 -2.21 -10.55
N ALA A 108 11.07 -3.36 -9.93
CA ALA A 108 10.78 -3.63 -8.53
C ALA A 108 12.05 -3.49 -7.68
N VAL A 109 11.99 -2.70 -6.61
CA VAL A 109 13.14 -2.40 -5.75
C VAL A 109 12.73 -2.44 -4.28
N LEU A 110 13.59 -2.96 -3.39
CA LEU A 110 13.35 -2.86 -1.95
C LEU A 110 13.43 -1.41 -1.47
N ASN A 111 12.56 -1.07 -0.54
CA ASN A 111 12.65 0.21 0.14
C ASN A 111 13.81 0.17 1.16
N LEU A 112 14.75 1.12 1.03
CA LEU A 112 15.88 1.25 1.96
C LEU A 112 15.44 1.55 3.40
N TYR A 113 14.26 2.17 3.55
CA TYR A 113 13.63 2.51 4.85
C TYR A 113 12.28 1.79 4.99
N PRO A 114 12.27 0.46 5.15
CA PRO A 114 11.07 -0.33 5.01
C PRO A 114 10.06 -0.10 6.16
N TYR A 115 8.78 -0.03 5.81
CA TYR A 115 7.69 0.00 6.80
C TYR A 115 7.47 -1.37 7.45
N ASN A 116 7.81 -2.44 6.72
CA ASN A 116 7.79 -3.81 7.20
C ASN A 116 8.84 -4.63 6.45
N GLY A 117 9.25 -5.80 6.95
CA GLY A 117 10.17 -6.69 6.21
C GLY A 117 9.62 -7.00 4.82
N GLY A 118 10.46 -6.92 3.78
CA GLY A 118 10.03 -7.13 2.39
C GLY A 118 9.25 -5.96 1.76
N HIS A 119 9.17 -4.79 2.39
CA HIS A 119 8.58 -3.60 1.76
C HIS A 119 9.35 -3.24 0.49
N LEU A 120 8.71 -3.35 -0.64
CA LEU A 120 9.25 -3.02 -1.94
C LEU A 120 8.42 -1.93 -2.64
N MET A 121 8.97 -1.40 -3.70
CA MET A 121 8.32 -0.38 -4.54
C MET A 121 8.39 -0.81 -6.00
N ILE A 122 7.35 -0.47 -6.77
CA ILE A 122 7.34 -0.55 -8.23
C ILE A 122 7.51 0.87 -8.74
N VAL A 123 8.53 1.06 -9.58
CA VAL A 123 9.04 2.39 -9.97
C VAL A 123 9.21 2.45 -11.49
N PRO A 124 8.67 3.46 -12.18
CA PRO A 124 8.95 3.68 -13.60
C PRO A 124 10.43 3.98 -13.84
N PHE A 125 10.98 3.51 -14.97
CA PHE A 125 12.33 3.94 -15.39
C PHE A 125 12.35 5.41 -15.78
N ARG A 126 11.25 5.87 -16.37
CA ARG A 126 11.08 7.27 -16.76
C ARG A 126 10.89 8.14 -15.51
N HIS A 127 11.60 9.26 -15.47
CA HIS A 127 11.45 10.26 -14.40
C HIS A 127 10.11 10.98 -14.55
N VAL A 128 9.11 10.55 -13.83
CA VAL A 128 7.75 11.11 -13.84
C VAL A 128 7.25 11.26 -12.41
N ALA A 129 6.60 12.36 -12.10
CA ALA A 129 6.12 12.66 -10.74
C ALA A 129 4.65 12.27 -10.54
N ASP A 130 3.83 12.42 -11.57
CA ASP A 130 2.37 12.29 -11.48
C ASP A 130 1.89 10.98 -12.13
N TYR A 131 1.02 10.27 -11.44
CA TYR A 131 0.42 9.03 -11.93
C TYR A 131 -0.35 9.24 -13.24
N THR A 132 -0.95 10.41 -13.43
CA THR A 132 -1.72 10.74 -14.64
C THR A 132 -0.84 10.93 -15.87
N GLU A 133 0.48 11.07 -15.69
CA GLU A 133 1.45 11.19 -16.77
C GLU A 133 2.04 9.86 -17.25
N LEU A 134 1.68 8.74 -16.58
CA LEU A 134 2.04 7.40 -17.06
C LEU A 134 1.31 7.11 -18.36
N ASP A 135 2.03 6.52 -19.31
CA ASP A 135 1.41 5.97 -20.51
C ASP A 135 0.75 4.61 -20.26
N ALA A 136 0.05 4.08 -21.27
CA ALA A 136 -0.67 2.83 -21.13
C ALA A 136 0.24 1.62 -20.89
N PRO A 137 1.39 1.46 -21.58
CA PRO A 137 2.37 0.40 -21.27
C PRO A 137 2.92 0.49 -19.85
N GLU A 138 3.36 1.65 -19.40
CA GLU A 138 3.86 1.87 -18.04
C GLU A 138 2.81 1.50 -16.98
N THR A 139 1.57 1.93 -17.19
CA THR A 139 0.46 1.64 -16.28
C THR A 139 0.14 0.14 -16.22
N ALA A 140 0.14 -0.53 -17.38
CA ALA A 140 -0.13 -1.95 -17.46
C ALA A 140 0.96 -2.77 -16.77
N GLU A 141 2.23 -2.46 -17.02
CA GLU A 141 3.35 -3.19 -16.44
C GLU A 141 3.49 -2.90 -14.92
N LEU A 142 3.21 -1.67 -14.47
CA LEU A 142 3.15 -1.33 -13.05
C LEU A 142 2.14 -2.21 -12.31
N ALA A 143 0.96 -2.42 -12.89
CA ALA A 143 -0.05 -3.31 -12.33
C ALA A 143 0.41 -4.77 -12.33
N GLU A 144 1.06 -5.23 -13.40
CA GLU A 144 1.54 -6.61 -13.52
C GLU A 144 2.67 -6.90 -12.54
N LEU A 145 3.70 -6.03 -12.45
CA LEU A 145 4.77 -6.20 -11.49
C LEU A 145 4.28 -6.12 -10.04
N THR A 146 3.22 -5.37 -9.79
CA THR A 146 2.56 -5.36 -8.46
C THR A 146 2.00 -6.74 -8.11
N LYS A 147 1.35 -7.43 -9.05
CA LYS A 147 0.85 -8.81 -8.87
C LYS A 147 2.01 -9.79 -8.64
N HIS A 148 3.09 -9.67 -9.41
CA HIS A 148 4.29 -10.47 -9.23
C HIS A 148 4.92 -10.25 -7.85
N ALA A 149 5.05 -9.00 -7.41
CA ALA A 149 5.53 -8.64 -6.07
C ALA A 149 4.71 -9.30 -4.95
N MET A 150 3.38 -9.24 -5.05
CA MET A 150 2.50 -9.88 -4.08
C MET A 150 2.65 -11.41 -4.08
N THR A 151 2.86 -12.01 -5.23
CA THR A 151 3.07 -13.46 -5.37
C THR A 151 4.41 -13.86 -4.76
N ALA A 152 5.49 -13.17 -5.10
CA ALA A 152 6.83 -13.40 -4.54
C ALA A 152 6.84 -13.26 -3.01
N LEU A 153 6.21 -12.21 -2.48
CA LEU A 153 6.10 -11.98 -1.05
C LEU A 153 5.30 -13.07 -0.32
N ARG A 154 4.21 -13.58 -0.93
CA ARG A 154 3.47 -14.73 -0.36
C ARG A 154 4.31 -15.99 -0.36
N THR A 155 4.98 -16.28 -1.47
CA THR A 155 5.79 -17.49 -1.63
C THR A 155 6.99 -17.48 -0.69
N ALA A 156 7.72 -16.36 -0.62
CA ALA A 156 8.97 -16.27 0.12
C ALA A 156 8.77 -16.04 1.63
N SER A 157 7.73 -15.30 2.03
CA SER A 157 7.59 -14.85 3.42
C SER A 157 6.24 -15.20 4.07
N GLY A 158 5.34 -15.85 3.35
CA GLY A 158 4.02 -16.20 3.87
C GLY A 158 3.18 -14.97 4.23
N ALA A 159 3.28 -13.87 3.48
CA ALA A 159 2.52 -12.66 3.76
C ALA A 159 1.01 -12.92 3.71
N HIS A 160 0.28 -12.48 4.75
CA HIS A 160 -1.16 -12.67 4.88
C HIS A 160 -1.96 -11.60 4.12
N GLY A 161 -1.40 -10.41 3.97
CA GLY A 161 -2.05 -9.27 3.33
C GLY A 161 -1.05 -8.23 2.84
N PHE A 162 -1.55 -7.15 2.24
CA PHE A 162 -0.73 -6.08 1.69
C PHE A 162 -1.39 -4.72 1.89
N ASN A 163 -0.55 -3.70 2.12
CA ASN A 163 -0.94 -2.32 1.88
C ASN A 163 -0.25 -1.87 0.60
N ILE A 164 -1.02 -1.42 -0.37
CA ILE A 164 -0.55 -0.98 -1.68
C ILE A 164 -1.02 0.46 -1.88
N GLY A 165 -0.14 1.33 -2.37
CA GLY A 165 -0.50 2.71 -2.64
C GLY A 165 0.68 3.59 -3.02
N MET A 166 0.36 4.81 -3.43
CA MET A 166 1.31 5.86 -3.82
C MET A 166 1.08 7.11 -2.99
N ASN A 167 2.15 7.79 -2.64
CA ASN A 167 2.07 9.13 -2.08
C ASN A 167 2.44 10.11 -3.18
N GLN A 168 1.47 10.88 -3.67
CA GLN A 168 1.71 11.89 -4.70
C GLN A 168 1.80 13.28 -4.12
N GLY A 169 2.92 13.94 -4.41
CA GLY A 169 3.24 15.26 -3.88
C GLY A 169 3.70 15.26 -2.42
N THR A 170 4.31 16.34 -2.02
CA THR A 170 4.90 16.52 -0.68
C THR A 170 3.85 16.50 0.43
N VAL A 171 2.65 17.04 0.15
CA VAL A 171 1.53 17.10 1.10
C VAL A 171 0.99 15.71 1.43
N ALA A 172 1.05 14.79 0.48
CA ALA A 172 0.68 13.39 0.69
C ALA A 172 1.78 12.56 1.39
N GLY A 173 2.92 13.17 1.73
CA GLY A 173 4.01 12.50 2.43
C GLY A 173 4.98 11.75 1.52
N ALA A 174 5.03 12.07 0.23
CA ALA A 174 6.03 11.52 -0.69
C ALA A 174 7.43 11.91 -0.23
N GLY A 175 8.28 10.92 0.03
CA GLY A 175 9.69 11.14 0.36
C GLY A 175 10.48 11.67 -0.82
N ILE A 176 10.18 11.18 -2.01
CA ILE A 176 10.73 11.62 -3.30
C ILE A 176 9.53 11.99 -4.18
N ALA A 177 9.07 13.23 -4.04
CA ALA A 177 7.86 13.70 -4.72
C ALA A 177 8.04 13.84 -6.24
N ALA A 178 9.29 13.97 -6.71
CA ALA A 178 9.61 14.18 -8.12
C ALA A 178 9.66 12.88 -8.95
N HIS A 179 9.56 11.71 -8.31
CA HIS A 179 9.58 10.44 -9.02
C HIS A 179 8.52 9.49 -8.43
N LEU A 180 7.58 9.11 -9.25
CA LEU A 180 6.48 8.23 -8.89
C LEU A 180 7.00 6.87 -8.42
N HIS A 181 6.45 6.36 -7.34
CA HIS A 181 6.75 5.03 -6.82
C HIS A 181 5.55 4.46 -6.07
N GLN A 182 5.20 3.24 -6.41
CA GLN A 182 4.12 2.52 -5.75
C GLN A 182 4.68 1.61 -4.67
N HIS A 183 4.24 1.80 -3.45
CA HIS A 183 4.58 0.94 -2.33
C HIS A 183 3.80 -0.37 -2.35
N VAL A 184 4.48 -1.47 -2.04
CA VAL A 184 3.89 -2.78 -1.74
C VAL A 184 4.43 -3.23 -0.39
N VAL A 185 3.60 -3.15 0.64
CA VAL A 185 3.99 -3.45 2.02
C VAL A 185 3.31 -4.73 2.48
N PRO A 186 4.05 -5.82 2.68
CA PRO A 186 3.47 -7.06 3.18
C PRO A 186 3.06 -6.93 4.65
N ARG A 187 2.00 -7.67 5.01
CA ARG A 187 1.43 -7.67 6.36
C ARG A 187 1.22 -9.10 6.85
N TRP A 188 1.45 -9.28 8.14
CA TRP A 188 1.19 -10.54 8.86
C TRP A 188 0.31 -10.28 10.06
N GLY A 189 -0.48 -11.27 10.47
CA GLY A 189 -1.19 -11.20 11.74
C GLY A 189 -0.18 -11.05 12.88
N GLY A 190 -0.33 -9.99 13.70
CA GLY A 190 0.61 -9.71 14.78
C GLY A 190 1.94 -9.10 14.37
N ASP A 191 2.08 -8.54 13.19
CA ASP A 191 3.31 -7.92 12.68
C ASP A 191 3.70 -6.62 13.43
N THR A 192 2.85 -6.16 14.32
CA THR A 192 3.11 -5.00 15.18
C THR A 192 3.19 -5.47 16.63
N ASN A 193 4.29 -5.16 17.30
CA ASN A 193 4.51 -5.43 18.71
C ASN A 193 4.64 -4.12 19.52
N PHE A 194 5.06 -4.19 20.79
CA PHE A 194 5.18 -3.02 21.65
C PHE A 194 6.44 -2.17 21.36
N MET A 195 7.42 -2.68 20.62
CA MET A 195 8.70 -2.00 20.36
C MET A 195 8.55 -0.63 19.67
N PRO A 196 7.68 -0.44 18.67
CA PRO A 196 7.43 0.88 18.10
C PRO A 196 6.91 1.90 19.12
N VAL A 197 6.12 1.44 20.09
CA VAL A 197 5.52 2.29 21.13
C VAL A 197 6.54 2.63 22.23
N VAL A 198 7.27 1.64 22.73
CA VAL A 198 8.18 1.78 23.88
C VAL A 198 9.57 2.21 23.45
N GLY A 199 10.10 1.63 22.37
CA GLY A 199 11.46 1.84 21.89
C GLY A 199 11.59 2.75 20.68
N HIS A 200 10.50 3.25 20.14
CA HIS A 200 10.47 3.99 18.85
C HIS A 200 11.26 3.27 17.75
N THR A 201 11.35 1.94 17.85
CA THR A 201 12.17 1.07 17.00
C THR A 201 11.32 0.00 16.35
N LYS A 202 11.50 -0.18 15.06
CA LYS A 202 10.90 -1.30 14.33
C LYS A 202 11.95 -2.39 14.16
N VAL A 203 11.62 -3.59 14.62
CA VAL A 203 12.47 -4.77 14.43
C VAL A 203 12.28 -5.30 13.02
N LEU A 204 13.36 -5.36 12.24
CA LEU A 204 13.39 -6.01 10.92
C LEU A 204 14.17 -7.33 11.10
N PRO A 205 13.55 -8.48 10.80
CA PRO A 205 14.14 -9.79 11.10
C PRO A 205 15.26 -10.21 10.14
N GLN A 206 15.39 -9.54 9.00
CA GLN A 206 16.33 -9.88 7.93
C GLN A 206 17.07 -8.66 7.41
N LEU A 207 18.30 -8.86 6.93
CA LEU A 207 19.05 -7.86 6.17
C LEU A 207 18.39 -7.60 4.81
N LEU A 208 18.55 -6.40 4.28
CA LEU A 208 17.96 -6.04 2.98
C LEU A 208 18.53 -6.88 1.82
N ALA A 209 19.82 -7.19 1.85
CA ALA A 209 20.45 -8.03 0.83
C ALA A 209 19.85 -9.44 0.79
N ASP A 210 19.66 -10.07 1.95
CA ASP A 210 19.06 -11.39 2.07
C ASP A 210 17.58 -11.38 1.65
N THR A 211 16.86 -10.33 2.05
CA THR A 211 15.46 -10.12 1.64
C THR A 211 15.35 -9.94 0.13
N ARG A 212 16.26 -9.18 -0.47
CA ARG A 212 16.31 -9.00 -1.93
C ARG A 212 16.54 -10.34 -2.65
N ALA A 213 17.55 -11.11 -2.24
CA ALA A 213 17.87 -12.39 -2.85
C ALA A 213 16.67 -13.36 -2.76
N MET A 214 16.08 -13.48 -1.56
CA MET A 214 14.91 -14.32 -1.33
C MET A 214 13.71 -13.95 -2.23
N LEU A 215 13.46 -12.67 -2.43
CA LEU A 215 12.34 -12.19 -3.25
C LEU A 215 12.65 -12.34 -4.75
N ALA A 216 13.89 -12.15 -5.18
CA ALA A 216 14.30 -12.37 -6.56
C ALA A 216 14.16 -13.86 -6.96
N ASP A 217 14.56 -14.77 -6.08
CA ASP A 217 14.42 -16.22 -6.30
C ASP A 217 12.94 -16.66 -6.36
N ALA A 218 12.06 -15.99 -5.62
CA ALA A 218 10.62 -16.26 -5.60
C ALA A 218 9.83 -15.46 -6.64
N TRP A 219 10.50 -14.62 -7.45
CA TRP A 219 9.82 -13.80 -8.45
C TRP A 219 9.23 -14.67 -9.56
N PRO A 220 7.95 -14.50 -9.94
CA PRO A 220 7.35 -15.27 -11.02
C PRO A 220 8.12 -15.11 -12.34
N SER A 221 8.31 -16.21 -13.06
CA SER A 221 8.82 -16.15 -14.44
C SER A 221 7.85 -15.37 -15.32
N GLN A 222 8.38 -14.51 -16.16
CA GLN A 222 7.59 -13.79 -17.17
C GLN A 222 7.22 -14.72 -18.32
#